data_535e7c3d2bf4226db9e6fae7c6618b28
#
_entry.id   535e7c3d2bf4226db9e6fae7c6618b28
#
_cell.length_a   1.000
_cell.length_b   1.000
_cell.length_c   1.000
_cell.angle_alpha   90.00
_cell.angle_beta   90.00
_cell.angle_gamma   90.00
#
_symmetry.space_group_name_H-M   'P 1'
#
loop_
_entity.id
_entity.type
_entity.pdbx_description
1 polymer ?
#
loop_
_entity_poly.entity_id
_entity_poly.type
_entity_poly.pdbx_seq_one_letter_code
_entity_poly.pdbx_strand_id
1 'polypeptide(L)'
;FPFVGKRKSEPSPYLNLEFNANGALLAQYGYSRTKRTPLSPEECQSLAYEASLCGDFWKVHFRLPLSLLKKIYGITGFQPEDCFSCNFYKISEDPDIEHYSAFSPVLTTTPDFHRPEYFAPVSF
;
A
#
# COMPACT_ATOMS: atom_id res chain seq x y z
N PHE A 1 -2.53 -1.92 2.71
CA PHE A 1 -3.79 -2.68 2.64
C PHE A 1 -4.01 -3.44 3.95
N PRO A 2 -4.74 -2.95 4.95
CA PRO A 2 -5.31 -3.81 5.97
C PRO A 2 -6.52 -4.54 5.39
N PHE A 3 -6.58 -5.84 5.60
CA PHE A 3 -7.74 -6.64 5.23
C PHE A 3 -8.83 -6.48 6.29
N VAL A 4 -10.02 -6.06 5.87
CA VAL A 4 -11.18 -5.93 6.74
C VAL A 4 -12.10 -7.14 6.53
N GLY A 5 -11.59 -8.33 6.85
CA GLY A 5 -12.43 -9.52 6.98
C GLY A 5 -13.18 -9.52 8.33
N LYS A 6 -14.17 -10.40 8.49
CA LYS A 6 -15.07 -10.53 9.66
C LYS A 6 -14.41 -10.73 11.05
N ARG A 7 -13.09 -10.60 11.22
CA ARG A 7 -12.40 -10.71 12.50
C ARG A 7 -11.95 -9.34 13.01
N LYS A 8 -12.88 -8.62 13.59
CA LYS A 8 -12.74 -7.26 14.11
C LYS A 8 -12.13 -7.15 15.52
N SER A 9 -11.28 -8.05 15.98
CA SER A 9 -10.79 -8.00 17.37
C SER A 9 -9.31 -7.66 17.57
N GLU A 10 -8.50 -7.64 16.51
CA GLU A 10 -7.08 -7.31 16.62
C GLU A 10 -6.64 -6.30 15.56
N PRO A 11 -5.71 -5.38 15.91
CA PRO A 11 -5.16 -4.46 14.92
C PRO A 11 -4.44 -5.26 13.82
N SER A 12 -4.83 -5.01 12.57
CA SER A 12 -4.20 -5.61 11.40
C SER A 12 -3.00 -4.78 10.96
N PRO A 13 -1.88 -5.40 10.56
CA PRO A 13 -0.81 -4.65 9.92
C PRO A 13 -1.28 -4.07 8.59
N TYR A 14 -0.64 -3.03 8.10
CA TYR A 14 -0.82 -2.56 6.72
C TYR A 14 0.43 -2.85 5.89
N LEU A 15 0.23 -3.21 4.63
CA LEU A 15 1.29 -3.33 3.64
C LEU A 15 1.52 -1.96 3.00
N ASN A 16 2.74 -1.49 3.04
CA ASN A 16 3.18 -0.24 2.43
C ASN A 16 4.08 -0.55 1.24
N LEU A 17 3.72 -0.03 0.08
CA LEU A 17 4.48 -0.14 -1.16
C LEU A 17 4.74 1.27 -1.70
N GLU A 18 5.99 1.64 -1.83
CA GLU A 18 6.40 2.93 -2.37
C GLU A 18 7.17 2.71 -3.66
N PHE A 19 6.66 3.24 -4.75
CA PHE A 19 7.27 3.16 -6.07
C PHE A 19 7.68 4.54 -6.55
N ASN A 20 8.72 4.60 -7.37
CA ASN A 20 9.00 5.80 -8.16
C ASN A 20 8.94 5.50 -9.66
N ALA A 21 8.96 6.56 -10.46
CA ALA A 21 8.87 6.46 -11.92
C ALA A 21 10.05 5.70 -12.56
N ASN A 22 11.17 5.58 -11.86
CA ASN A 22 12.37 4.85 -12.32
C ASN A 22 12.35 3.37 -11.92
N GLY A 23 11.28 2.91 -11.27
CA GLY A 23 11.11 1.51 -10.88
C GLY A 23 11.79 1.13 -9.56
N ALA A 24 12.17 2.08 -8.71
CA ALA A 24 12.59 1.74 -7.35
C ALA A 24 11.37 1.38 -6.50
N LEU A 25 11.55 0.42 -5.60
CA LEU A 25 10.52 -0.08 -4.68
C LEU A 25 11.06 -0.09 -3.25
N LEU A 26 10.29 0.50 -2.33
CA LEU A 26 10.36 0.22 -0.90
C LEU A 26 9.09 -0.53 -0.49
N ALA A 27 9.24 -1.71 0.08
CA ALA A 27 8.10 -2.56 0.47
C ALA A 27 8.27 -3.05 1.90
N GLN A 28 7.30 -2.73 2.74
CA GLN A 28 7.31 -3.04 4.17
C GLN A 28 5.89 -3.31 4.65
N TYR A 29 5.73 -4.03 5.75
CA TYR A 29 4.45 -4.18 6.44
C TYR A 29 4.60 -4.02 7.95
N GLY A 30 3.56 -3.59 8.63
CA GLY A 30 3.57 -3.41 10.07
C GLY A 30 2.39 -2.59 10.58
N TYR A 31 2.44 -2.22 11.85
CA TYR A 31 1.31 -1.60 12.55
C TYR A 31 1.43 -0.08 12.68
N SER A 32 2.59 0.48 12.39
CA SER A 32 2.84 1.91 12.49
C SER A 32 4.01 2.33 11.60
N ARG A 33 4.20 3.64 11.46
CA ARG A 33 5.32 4.21 10.70
C ARG A 33 6.69 3.68 11.14
N THR A 34 6.89 3.39 12.42
CA THR A 34 8.19 3.00 13.00
C THR A 34 8.33 1.50 13.26
N LYS A 35 7.23 0.74 13.28
CA LYS A 35 7.22 -0.71 13.56
C LYS A 35 6.84 -1.47 12.31
N ARG A 36 7.79 -1.56 11.38
CA ARG A 36 7.59 -2.22 10.08
C ARG A 36 8.69 -3.23 9.79
N THR A 37 8.30 -4.29 9.11
CA THR A 37 9.19 -5.35 8.63
C THR A 37 9.34 -5.20 7.12
N PRO A 38 10.55 -5.09 6.57
CA PRO A 38 10.76 -5.07 5.13
C PRO A 38 10.40 -6.42 4.50
N LEU A 39 9.91 -6.40 3.27
CA LEU A 39 9.78 -7.60 2.45
C LEU A 39 11.18 -8.11 2.05
N SER A 40 11.32 -9.42 1.93
CA SER A 40 12.55 -10.00 1.41
C SER A 40 12.72 -9.70 -0.09
N PRO A 41 13.94 -9.82 -0.66
CA PRO A 41 14.15 -9.67 -2.10
C PRO A 41 13.22 -10.56 -2.95
N GLU A 42 13.00 -11.81 -2.54
CA GLU A 42 12.13 -12.76 -3.23
C GLU A 42 10.67 -12.33 -3.17
N GLU A 43 10.23 -11.80 -2.04
CA GLU A 43 8.88 -11.23 -1.88
C GLU A 43 8.69 -9.99 -2.74
N CYS A 44 9.68 -9.12 -2.81
CA CYS A 44 9.66 -7.96 -3.71
C CYS A 44 9.58 -8.40 -5.19
N GLN A 45 10.35 -9.40 -5.59
CA GLN A 45 10.28 -9.96 -6.94
C GLN A 45 8.91 -10.56 -7.25
N SER A 46 8.27 -11.20 -6.27
CA SER A 46 6.94 -11.81 -6.45
C SER A 46 5.83 -10.80 -6.76
N LEU A 47 6.03 -9.52 -6.45
CA LEU A 47 5.12 -8.43 -6.82
C LEU A 47 5.08 -8.22 -8.34
N ALA A 48 6.07 -8.69 -9.10
CA ALA A 48 6.17 -8.56 -10.55
C ALA A 48 5.83 -7.14 -11.01
N TYR A 49 6.40 -6.14 -10.33
CA TYR A 49 6.07 -4.73 -10.58
C TYR A 49 6.87 -4.16 -11.74
N GLU A 50 6.25 -3.21 -12.41
CA GLU A 50 6.84 -2.47 -13.53
C GLU A 50 6.40 -1.01 -13.44
N ALA A 51 7.35 -0.09 -13.53
CA ALA A 51 7.09 1.34 -13.68
C ALA A 51 7.45 1.77 -15.10
N SER A 52 6.64 2.63 -15.71
CA SER A 52 6.90 3.14 -17.06
C SER A 52 6.47 4.59 -17.20
N LEU A 53 7.27 5.36 -17.93
CA LEU A 53 6.96 6.73 -18.34
C LEU A 53 6.11 6.73 -19.61
N CYS A 54 5.03 7.49 -19.62
CA CYS A 54 4.05 7.54 -20.71
C CYS A 54 3.74 9.01 -21.05
N GLY A 55 4.68 9.69 -21.70
CA GLY A 55 4.54 11.14 -21.99
C GLY A 55 4.58 11.96 -20.70
N ASP A 56 3.49 12.63 -20.39
CA ASP A 56 3.30 13.53 -19.22
C ASP A 56 2.80 12.83 -17.96
N PHE A 57 2.65 11.52 -17.97
CA PHE A 57 2.35 10.72 -16.78
C PHE A 57 3.26 9.50 -16.67
N TRP A 58 3.27 8.88 -15.52
CA TRP A 58 3.89 7.58 -15.32
C TRP A 58 2.89 6.62 -14.68
N LYS A 59 3.10 5.35 -14.90
CA LYS A 59 2.25 4.29 -14.35
C LYS A 59 3.09 3.23 -13.66
N VAL A 60 2.49 2.60 -12.67
CA VAL A 60 3.00 1.39 -12.03
C VAL A 60 1.96 0.28 -12.17
N HIS A 61 2.43 -0.88 -12.57
CA HIS A 61 1.68 -2.12 -12.52
C HIS A 61 2.37 -3.06 -11.55
N PHE A 62 1.62 -3.74 -10.69
CA PHE A 62 2.15 -4.76 -9.79
C PHE A 62 1.07 -5.79 -9.47
N ARG A 63 1.48 -6.91 -8.89
CA ARG A 63 0.61 -7.99 -8.41
C ARG A 63 0.82 -8.19 -6.94
N LEU A 64 -0.25 -8.50 -6.20
CA LEU A 64 -0.18 -8.94 -4.81
C LEU A 64 -0.38 -10.46 -4.78
N PRO A 65 0.70 -11.26 -4.64
CA PRO A 65 0.57 -12.71 -4.60
C PRO A 65 -0.21 -13.16 -3.37
N LEU A 66 -1.06 -14.17 -3.52
CA LEU A 66 -1.82 -14.74 -2.41
C LEU A 66 -0.91 -15.27 -1.30
N SER A 67 0.29 -15.77 -1.65
CA SER A 67 1.30 -16.20 -0.67
C SER A 67 1.74 -15.07 0.27
N LEU A 68 1.90 -13.86 -0.25
CA LEU A 68 2.25 -12.69 0.54
C LEU A 68 1.08 -12.26 1.44
N LEU A 69 -0.14 -12.27 0.93
CA LEU A 69 -1.34 -11.97 1.70
C LEU A 69 -1.57 -13.01 2.80
N LYS A 70 -1.32 -14.29 2.51
CA LYS A 70 -1.36 -15.35 3.51
C LYS A 70 -0.34 -15.13 4.62
N LYS A 71 0.89 -14.76 4.28
CA LYS A 71 1.94 -14.46 5.26
C LYS A 71 1.57 -13.30 6.17
N ILE A 72 1.11 -12.19 5.61
CA ILE A 72 0.87 -10.94 6.35
C ILE A 72 -0.47 -10.98 7.10
N TYR A 73 -1.52 -11.53 6.47
CA TYR A 73 -2.91 -11.42 6.94
C TYR A 73 -3.58 -12.77 7.25
N GLY A 74 -2.91 -13.89 6.97
CA GLY A 74 -3.50 -15.22 7.12
C GLY A 74 -4.56 -15.57 6.05
N ILE A 75 -4.64 -14.81 4.96
CA ILE A 75 -5.63 -14.98 3.90
C ILE A 75 -5.22 -16.14 2.99
N THR A 76 -6.15 -17.08 2.75
CA THR A 76 -5.93 -18.23 1.86
C THR A 76 -6.72 -18.17 0.56
N GLY A 77 -7.62 -17.22 0.44
CA GLY A 77 -8.46 -16.97 -0.73
C GLY A 77 -9.42 -15.82 -0.46
N PHE A 78 -10.18 -15.43 -1.46
CA PHE A 78 -11.19 -14.36 -1.39
C PHE A 78 -12.58 -14.91 -1.59
N GLN A 79 -13.55 -14.30 -0.91
CA GLN A 79 -14.97 -14.52 -1.09
C GLN A 79 -15.61 -13.24 -1.65
N PRO A 80 -16.77 -13.32 -2.34
CA PRO A 80 -17.42 -12.12 -2.90
C PRO A 80 -17.77 -11.03 -1.89
N GLU A 81 -17.94 -11.41 -0.61
CA GLU A 81 -18.24 -10.49 0.49
C GLU A 81 -16.99 -9.95 1.21
N ASP A 82 -15.80 -10.41 0.83
CA ASP A 82 -14.58 -9.91 1.41
C ASP A 82 -14.32 -8.48 0.94
N CYS A 83 -13.78 -7.67 1.84
CA CYS A 83 -13.34 -6.32 1.52
C CYS A 83 -11.98 -6.06 2.16
N PHE A 84 -11.25 -5.15 1.58
CA PHE A 84 -10.03 -4.59 2.17
C PHE A 84 -10.13 -3.07 2.16
N SER A 85 -9.23 -2.41 2.88
CA SER A 85 -9.12 -0.97 2.79
C SER A 85 -7.75 -0.58 2.25
N CYS A 86 -7.70 0.49 1.48
CA CYS A 86 -6.45 1.01 0.95
C CYS A 86 -6.51 2.52 0.76
N ASN A 87 -5.34 3.11 0.54
CA ASN A 87 -5.22 4.45 0.03
C ASN A 87 -4.08 4.51 -0.98
N PHE A 88 -4.14 5.48 -1.86
CA PHE A 88 -3.08 5.76 -2.82
C PHE A 88 -2.59 7.18 -2.60
N TYR A 89 -1.28 7.34 -2.61
CA TYR A 89 -0.63 8.60 -2.33
C TYR A 89 0.34 8.96 -3.44
N LYS A 90 0.45 10.24 -3.71
CA LYS A 90 1.49 10.80 -4.57
C LYS A 90 2.21 11.90 -3.80
N ILE A 91 3.54 11.81 -3.76
CA ILE A 91 4.40 12.72 -3.02
C ILE A 91 5.48 13.26 -3.94
N SER A 92 5.77 14.54 -3.83
CA SER A 92 7.05 15.13 -4.21
C SER A 92 7.51 16.05 -3.09
N GLU A 93 8.74 15.84 -2.65
CA GLU A 93 9.42 16.68 -1.67
C GLU A 93 10.44 17.62 -2.34
N ASP A 94 10.47 17.64 -3.68
CA ASP A 94 11.24 18.61 -4.44
C ASP A 94 10.65 20.01 -4.21
N PRO A 95 11.43 21.00 -3.72
CA PRO A 95 10.91 22.34 -3.40
C PRO A 95 10.22 23.05 -4.55
N ASP A 96 10.60 22.75 -5.80
CA ASP A 96 10.03 23.40 -6.99
C ASP A 96 8.67 22.81 -7.38
N ILE A 97 8.40 21.58 -6.94
CA ILE A 97 7.15 20.84 -7.27
C ILE A 97 6.59 20.09 -6.07
N GLU A 98 6.79 20.61 -4.87
CA GLU A 98 6.31 19.96 -3.64
C GLU A 98 4.79 19.77 -3.68
N HIS A 99 4.37 18.52 -3.47
CA HIS A 99 2.95 18.21 -3.35
C HIS A 99 2.71 16.91 -2.58
N TYR A 100 1.56 16.85 -1.93
CA TYR A 100 1.04 15.68 -1.22
C TYR A 100 -0.40 15.44 -1.66
N SER A 101 -0.67 14.29 -2.26
CA SER A 101 -2.00 13.92 -2.75
C SER A 101 -2.41 12.56 -2.20
N ALA A 102 -3.68 12.39 -1.90
CA ALA A 102 -4.26 11.13 -1.43
C ALA A 102 -5.57 10.86 -2.17
N PHE A 103 -5.83 9.59 -2.48
CA PHE A 103 -7.11 9.15 -3.05
C PHE A 103 -8.25 9.30 -2.03
N SER A 104 -8.05 8.79 -0.82
CA SER A 104 -8.95 9.03 0.31
C SER A 104 -8.36 10.12 1.20
N PRO A 105 -9.12 11.17 1.57
CA PRO A 105 -8.60 12.29 2.35
C PRO A 105 -8.00 11.84 3.69
N VAL A 106 -6.86 12.42 4.02
CA VAL A 106 -6.18 12.23 5.33
C VAL A 106 -6.34 13.52 6.12
N LEU A 107 -7.11 13.47 7.21
CA LEU A 107 -7.47 14.64 8.01
C LEU A 107 -6.44 14.88 9.14
N THR A 108 -5.22 15.19 8.76
CA THR A 108 -4.12 15.52 9.68
C THR A 108 -3.62 16.95 9.41
N THR A 109 -3.05 17.59 10.42
CA THR A 109 -2.53 18.96 10.32
C THR A 109 -1.25 19.06 9.48
N THR A 110 -0.51 17.95 9.40
CA THR A 110 0.69 17.80 8.58
C THR A 110 0.55 16.53 7.75
N PRO A 111 1.13 16.44 6.54
CA PRO A 111 1.09 15.24 5.73
C PRO A 111 1.61 14.02 6.49
N ASP A 112 0.75 13.01 6.67
CA ASP A 112 1.09 11.73 7.28
C ASP A 112 0.29 10.62 6.62
N PHE A 113 0.94 9.81 5.80
CA PHE A 113 0.30 8.75 5.02
C PHE A 113 0.32 7.37 5.69
N HIS A 114 0.89 7.29 6.89
CA HIS A 114 0.88 6.06 7.71
C HIS A 114 -0.33 6.03 8.66
N ARG A 115 -1.51 6.33 8.11
CA ARG A 115 -2.77 6.51 8.83
C ARG A 115 -3.86 5.58 8.27
N PRO A 116 -3.82 4.28 8.60
CA PRO A 116 -4.76 3.30 8.06
C PRO A 116 -6.23 3.57 8.40
N GLU A 117 -6.53 4.39 9.40
CA GLU A 117 -7.89 4.83 9.73
C GLU A 117 -8.54 5.68 8.63
N TYR A 118 -7.75 6.24 7.71
CA TYR A 118 -8.24 7.00 6.55
C TYR A 118 -8.25 6.21 5.25
N PHE A 119 -8.03 4.91 5.30
CA PHE A 119 -8.09 4.07 4.11
C PHE A 119 -9.53 3.87 3.66
N ALA A 120 -9.76 3.99 2.36
CA ALA A 120 -11.07 3.74 1.78
C ALA A 120 -11.34 2.23 1.65
N PRO A 121 -12.58 1.77 1.89
CA PRO A 121 -12.96 0.38 1.66
C PRO A 121 -12.97 0.06 0.16
N VAL A 122 -12.55 -1.16 -0.17
CA VAL A 122 -12.59 -1.73 -1.52
C VAL A 122 -13.22 -3.11 -1.43
N SER A 123 -14.19 -3.40 -2.30
CA SER A 123 -14.83 -4.71 -2.47
C SER A 123 -14.37 -5.38 -3.76
N PHE A 124 -14.44 -6.71 -3.79
CA PHE A 124 -14.21 -7.51 -5.00
C PHE A 124 -15.47 -7.63 -5.84
#